data_3b6e7092273fe6b58347ed789112a697
#
_entry.id   3b6e7092273fe6b58347ed789112a697
#
_cell.length_a   1.000
_cell.length_b   1.000
_cell.length_c   1.000
_cell.angle_alpha   90.00
_cell.angle_beta   90.00
_cell.angle_gamma   90.00
#
_symmetry.space_group_name_H-M   'P 1'
#
loop_
_entity.id
_entity.type
_entity.pdbx_description
1 polymer ?
#
loop_
_entity_poly.entity_id
_entity_poly.type
_entity_poly.pdbx_seq_one_letter_code
_entity_poly.pdbx_strand_id
1 'polypeptide(L)'
;MKKILLLGSGELGKEFVIACQRKGQYVVACDKYDNAPAMQVADERRVFSMLDGDALMKVVEEVRPDIIVPEIEAIRTEKLYECEKMGIQVVPSARAVNFTMNRKAIRELAHTELGLKTANYRYATTFEELAEAADVIGFPCIIKPL
;
A
#
# COMPACT_ATOMS: atom_id res chain seq x y z
N MET A 1 -13.43 -2.91 21.13
CA MET A 1 -13.65 -2.31 19.80
C MET A 1 -12.37 -1.58 19.41
N LYS A 2 -11.81 -1.88 18.24
CA LYS A 2 -10.65 -1.19 17.68
C LYS A 2 -11.11 -0.18 16.65
N LYS A 3 -10.40 0.96 16.54
CA LYS A 3 -10.62 1.95 15.50
C LYS A 3 -9.61 1.72 14.38
N ILE A 4 -10.10 1.48 13.18
CA ILE A 4 -9.31 1.14 12.00
C ILE A 4 -9.36 2.29 11.01
N LEU A 5 -8.21 2.76 10.53
CA LEU A 5 -8.09 3.70 9.43
C LEU A 5 -7.75 2.92 8.16
N LEU A 6 -8.70 2.86 7.23
CA LEU A 6 -8.53 2.21 5.94
C LEU A 6 -8.04 3.24 4.91
N LEU A 7 -6.86 3.02 4.35
CA LEU A 7 -6.25 3.89 3.34
C LEU A 7 -6.44 3.28 1.95
N GLY A 8 -7.42 3.78 1.24
CA GLY A 8 -7.99 3.21 0.02
C GLY A 8 -9.40 2.69 0.29
N SER A 9 -10.35 3.05 -0.55
CA SER A 9 -11.77 2.76 -0.33
C SER A 9 -12.43 2.11 -1.55
N GLY A 10 -11.68 1.24 -2.24
CA GLY A 10 -12.19 0.47 -3.38
C GLY A 10 -13.19 -0.61 -3.01
N GLU A 11 -13.50 -1.48 -3.96
CA GLU A 11 -14.46 -2.58 -3.77
C GLU A 11 -13.96 -3.61 -2.75
N LEU A 12 -12.67 -3.94 -2.80
CA LEU A 12 -12.07 -4.82 -1.79
C LEU A 12 -12.09 -4.18 -0.41
N GLY A 13 -11.83 -2.87 -0.33
CA GLY A 13 -11.97 -2.08 0.90
C GLY A 13 -13.37 -2.14 1.46
N LYS A 14 -14.41 -2.14 0.62
CA LYS A 14 -15.81 -2.29 1.06
C LYS A 14 -16.06 -3.63 1.74
N GLU A 15 -15.60 -4.72 1.17
CA GLU A 15 -15.71 -6.05 1.79
C GLU A 15 -14.94 -6.13 3.11
N PHE A 16 -13.76 -5.50 3.17
CA PHE A 16 -12.97 -5.39 4.38
C PHE A 16 -13.74 -4.65 5.49
N VAL A 17 -14.36 -3.49 5.19
CA VAL A 17 -15.17 -2.73 6.15
C VAL A 17 -16.31 -3.58 6.70
N ILE A 18 -17.07 -4.24 5.83
CA ILE A 18 -18.19 -5.12 6.22
C ILE A 18 -17.68 -6.23 7.16
N ALA A 19 -16.54 -6.85 6.83
CA ALA A 19 -15.96 -7.90 7.66
C ALA A 19 -15.51 -7.37 9.04
N CYS A 20 -14.95 -6.17 9.10
CA CYS A 20 -14.56 -5.50 10.34
C CYS A 20 -15.77 -5.18 11.22
N GLN A 21 -16.84 -4.62 10.64
CA GLN A 21 -18.07 -4.28 11.36
C GLN A 21 -18.76 -5.53 11.91
N ARG A 22 -18.79 -6.65 11.17
CA ARG A 22 -19.28 -7.94 11.68
C ARG A 22 -18.54 -8.44 12.92
N LYS A 23 -17.29 -7.96 13.12
CA LYS A 23 -16.45 -8.23 14.30
C LYS A 23 -16.52 -7.11 15.36
N GLY A 24 -17.45 -6.16 15.21
CA GLY A 24 -17.62 -5.06 16.15
C GLY A 24 -16.48 -4.04 16.13
N GLN A 25 -15.77 -3.89 15.01
CA GLN A 25 -14.74 -2.87 14.86
C GLN A 25 -15.31 -1.60 14.23
N TYR A 26 -14.68 -0.45 14.51
CA TYR A 26 -15.04 0.86 13.96
C TYR A 26 -14.07 1.21 12.82
N VAL A 27 -14.59 1.57 11.65
CA VAL A 27 -13.78 1.83 10.47
C VAL A 27 -13.98 3.23 9.93
N VAL A 28 -12.87 3.96 9.75
CA VAL A 28 -12.79 5.23 9.04
C VAL A 28 -12.18 4.97 7.67
N ALA A 29 -12.95 5.11 6.61
CA ALA A 29 -12.52 4.86 5.23
C ALA A 29 -12.00 6.14 4.58
N CYS A 30 -10.83 6.08 3.92
CA CYS A 30 -10.16 7.20 3.30
C CYS A 30 -9.97 6.99 1.80
N ASP A 31 -10.20 8.02 1.00
CA ASP A 31 -9.85 8.03 -0.42
C ASP A 31 -9.65 9.49 -0.91
N LYS A 32 -9.11 9.64 -2.14
CA LYS A 32 -8.95 10.95 -2.79
C LYS A 32 -10.26 11.54 -3.34
N TYR A 33 -11.33 10.76 -3.40
CA TYR A 33 -12.64 11.19 -3.88
C TYR A 33 -13.75 10.73 -2.92
N ASP A 34 -14.83 11.48 -2.87
CA ASP A 34 -15.98 11.19 -1.99
C ASP A 34 -16.81 10.03 -2.51
N ASN A 35 -17.53 9.40 -1.59
CA ASN A 35 -18.45 8.30 -1.88
C ASN A 35 -17.82 7.08 -2.57
N ALA A 36 -16.52 6.86 -2.33
CA ALA A 36 -15.84 5.63 -2.75
C ALA A 36 -16.53 4.38 -2.16
N PRO A 37 -16.43 3.20 -2.78
CA PRO A 37 -17.18 2.01 -2.39
C PRO A 37 -17.16 1.68 -0.90
N ALA A 38 -15.98 1.69 -0.25
CA ALA A 38 -15.87 1.41 1.17
C ALA A 38 -16.48 2.51 2.06
N MET A 39 -16.45 3.77 1.61
CA MET A 39 -17.05 4.89 2.35
C MET A 39 -18.57 4.78 2.49
N GLN A 40 -19.22 4.04 1.57
CA GLN A 40 -20.67 3.85 1.59
C GLN A 40 -21.16 2.99 2.78
N VAL A 41 -20.25 2.21 3.36
CA VAL A 41 -20.55 1.27 4.44
C VAL A 41 -19.73 1.52 5.71
N ALA A 42 -18.71 2.37 5.66
CA ALA A 42 -17.86 2.70 6.80
C ALA A 42 -18.59 3.55 7.85
N ASP A 43 -18.10 3.52 9.08
CA ASP A 43 -18.65 4.32 10.19
C ASP A 43 -18.34 5.82 10.01
N GLU A 44 -17.16 6.14 9.48
CA GLU A 44 -16.75 7.49 9.09
C GLU A 44 -15.97 7.46 7.76
N ARG A 45 -15.84 8.64 7.15
CA ARG A 45 -15.04 8.82 5.93
C ARG A 45 -14.17 10.07 5.98
N ARG A 46 -13.05 10.04 5.26
CA ARG A 46 -12.18 11.20 5.04
C ARG A 46 -11.76 11.25 3.59
N VAL A 47 -11.86 12.44 2.99
CA VAL A 47 -11.50 12.68 1.58
C VAL A 47 -10.26 13.56 1.52
N PHE A 48 -9.14 13.01 1.06
CA PHE A 48 -7.87 13.72 0.91
C PHE A 48 -6.91 12.92 0.04
N SER A 49 -5.86 13.55 -0.48
CA SER A 49 -4.79 12.86 -1.19
C SER A 49 -3.87 12.15 -0.19
N MET A 50 -3.88 10.84 -0.16
CA MET A 50 -2.98 10.04 0.69
C MET A 50 -1.51 10.07 0.23
N LEU A 51 -1.22 10.64 -0.96
CA LEU A 51 0.13 10.97 -1.41
C LEU A 51 0.68 12.25 -0.73
N ASP A 52 -0.20 13.06 -0.15
CA ASP A 52 0.17 14.19 0.71
C ASP A 52 0.43 13.66 2.12
N GLY A 53 1.72 13.60 2.49
CA GLY A 53 2.14 13.05 3.78
C GLY A 53 1.66 13.88 4.97
N ASP A 54 1.54 15.20 4.84
CA ASP A 54 1.09 16.08 5.92
C ASP A 54 -0.43 15.94 6.12
N ALA A 55 -1.20 15.86 5.03
CA ALA A 55 -2.63 15.57 5.09
C ALA A 55 -2.89 14.18 5.71
N LEU A 56 -2.10 13.16 5.36
CA LEU A 56 -2.19 11.83 5.94
C LEU A 56 -1.95 11.87 7.46
N MET A 57 -0.86 12.50 7.90
CA MET A 57 -0.54 12.59 9.33
C MET A 57 -1.58 13.39 10.12
N LYS A 58 -2.12 14.45 9.55
CA LYS A 58 -3.22 15.21 10.16
C LYS A 58 -4.45 14.33 10.39
N VAL A 59 -4.85 13.53 9.41
CA VAL A 59 -5.97 12.59 9.57
C VAL A 59 -5.66 11.53 10.62
N VAL A 60 -4.45 11.01 10.68
CA VAL A 60 -4.02 10.06 11.73
C VAL A 60 -4.14 10.68 13.12
N GLU A 61 -3.72 11.92 13.31
CA GLU A 61 -3.80 12.65 14.58
C GLU A 61 -5.25 12.93 14.99
N GLU A 62 -6.13 13.30 14.05
CA GLU A 62 -7.55 13.54 14.29
C GLU A 62 -8.30 12.25 14.64
N VAL A 63 -8.10 11.20 13.87
CA VAL A 63 -8.80 9.92 14.02
C VAL A 63 -8.29 9.11 15.20
N ARG A 64 -6.99 9.17 15.48
CA ARG A 64 -6.28 8.36 16.50
C ARG A 64 -6.63 6.87 16.36
N PRO A 65 -6.30 6.25 15.23
CA PRO A 65 -6.64 4.85 15.01
C PRO A 65 -5.76 3.92 15.86
N ASP A 66 -6.30 2.76 16.21
CA ASP A 66 -5.50 1.64 16.76
C ASP A 66 -4.72 0.92 15.65
N ILE A 67 -5.33 0.85 14.46
CA ILE A 67 -4.80 0.08 13.33
C ILE A 67 -4.93 0.91 12.05
N ILE A 68 -3.89 0.92 11.22
CA ILE A 68 -3.92 1.47 9.86
C ILE A 68 -3.80 0.32 8.87
N VAL A 69 -4.69 0.31 7.87
CA VAL A 69 -4.71 -0.70 6.82
C VAL A 69 -4.57 -0.03 5.45
N PRO A 70 -3.38 -0.08 4.83
CA PRO A 70 -3.21 0.32 3.44
C PRO A 70 -3.90 -0.66 2.48
N GLU A 71 -4.72 -0.16 1.57
CA GLU A 71 -5.45 -0.98 0.59
C GLU A 71 -4.99 -0.69 -0.84
N ILE A 72 -4.56 0.55 -1.11
CA ILE A 72 -4.07 0.96 -2.42
C ILE A 72 -2.60 1.39 -2.38
N GLU A 73 -1.97 1.49 -3.55
CA GLU A 73 -0.58 1.93 -3.70
C GLU A 73 -0.38 3.45 -3.66
N ALA A 74 -1.42 4.24 -3.87
CA ALA A 74 -1.34 5.70 -3.93
C ALA A 74 -1.31 6.34 -2.52
N ILE A 75 -0.31 5.96 -1.73
CA ILE A 75 -0.11 6.38 -0.34
C ILE A 75 1.34 6.85 -0.17
N ARG A 76 1.54 7.87 0.66
CA ARG A 76 2.88 8.26 1.13
C ARG A 76 3.37 7.25 2.16
N THR A 77 3.83 6.09 1.67
CA THR A 77 4.10 4.90 2.48
C THR A 77 5.20 5.07 3.53
N GLU A 78 6.14 6.01 3.33
CA GLU A 78 7.17 6.35 4.33
C GLU A 78 6.56 6.87 5.64
N LYS A 79 5.40 7.54 5.58
CA LYS A 79 4.69 8.02 6.78
C LYS A 79 4.16 6.90 7.66
N LEU A 80 3.98 5.71 7.11
CA LEU A 80 3.55 4.55 7.90
C LEU A 80 4.59 4.13 8.95
N TYR A 81 5.89 4.36 8.69
CA TYR A 81 6.92 4.15 9.73
C TYR A 81 6.79 5.13 10.89
N GLU A 82 6.36 6.38 10.62
CA GLU A 82 6.09 7.36 11.67
C GLU A 82 4.88 6.91 12.51
N CYS A 83 3.82 6.39 11.87
CA CYS A 83 2.66 5.83 12.56
C CYS A 83 3.04 4.66 13.48
N GLU A 84 3.89 3.73 13.01
CA GLU A 84 4.39 2.63 13.86
C GLU A 84 5.19 3.14 15.06
N LYS A 85 6.03 4.18 14.90
CA LYS A 85 6.74 4.82 16.00
C LYS A 85 5.81 5.48 17.02
N MET A 86 4.64 5.94 16.61
CA MET A 86 3.59 6.48 17.49
C MET A 86 2.83 5.36 18.24
N GLY A 87 3.16 4.09 18.00
CA GLY A 87 2.49 2.94 18.62
C GLY A 87 1.23 2.47 17.91
N ILE A 88 0.97 2.98 16.70
CA ILE A 88 -0.16 2.55 15.87
C ILE A 88 0.24 1.29 15.10
N GLN A 89 -0.58 0.26 15.14
CA GLN A 89 -0.34 -0.95 14.37
C GLN A 89 -0.63 -0.72 12.88
N VAL A 90 0.32 -0.98 12.00
CA VAL A 90 0.13 -0.95 10.53
C VAL A 90 0.05 -2.39 10.01
N VAL A 91 -0.98 -2.72 9.22
CA VAL A 91 -1.23 -4.07 8.72
C VAL A 91 -1.52 -4.03 7.21
N PRO A 92 -0.66 -4.63 6.39
CA PRO A 92 0.66 -5.22 6.70
C PRO A 92 1.64 -4.15 7.21
N SER A 93 2.76 -4.55 7.82
CA SER A 93 3.71 -3.59 8.42
C SER A 93 4.19 -2.54 7.42
N ALA A 94 4.57 -1.35 7.91
CA ALA A 94 5.11 -0.29 7.06
C ALA A 94 6.25 -0.78 6.15
N ARG A 95 7.13 -1.64 6.68
CA ARG A 95 8.19 -2.28 5.90
C ARG A 95 7.63 -3.12 4.74
N ALA A 96 6.64 -3.97 4.99
CA ALA A 96 6.03 -4.80 3.96
C ALA A 96 5.36 -3.96 2.88
N VAL A 97 4.61 -2.93 3.27
CA VAL A 97 3.96 -1.99 2.33
C VAL A 97 5.01 -1.31 1.44
N ASN A 98 6.09 -0.78 2.02
CA ASN A 98 7.13 -0.12 1.25
C ASN A 98 7.84 -1.06 0.27
N PHE A 99 8.06 -2.32 0.63
CA PHE A 99 8.61 -3.32 -0.30
C PHE A 99 7.66 -3.64 -1.46
N THR A 100 6.36 -3.76 -1.20
CA THR A 100 5.38 -4.07 -2.25
C THR A 100 5.20 -2.92 -3.24
N MET A 101 5.46 -1.68 -2.81
CA MET A 101 5.42 -0.48 -3.66
C MET A 101 6.67 -0.31 -4.54
N ASN A 102 7.76 -0.99 -4.25
CA ASN A 102 9.03 -0.89 -4.96
C ASN A 102 9.37 -2.24 -5.61
N ARG A 103 9.12 -2.34 -6.92
CA ARG A 103 9.34 -3.59 -7.69
C ARG A 103 10.78 -4.07 -7.68
N LYS A 104 11.74 -3.13 -7.62
CA LYS A 104 13.16 -3.46 -7.50
C LYS A 104 13.45 -4.02 -6.11
N ALA A 105 13.09 -3.29 -5.08
CA ALA A 105 13.38 -3.67 -3.70
C ALA A 105 12.78 -5.04 -3.31
N ILE A 106 11.52 -5.31 -3.67
CA ILE A 106 10.89 -6.61 -3.33
C ILE A 106 11.54 -7.77 -4.09
N ARG A 107 11.99 -7.53 -5.33
CA ARG A 107 12.64 -8.57 -6.14
C ARG A 107 14.04 -8.89 -5.61
N GLU A 108 14.78 -7.87 -5.23
CA GLU A 108 16.11 -8.03 -4.63
C GLU A 108 16.01 -8.71 -3.26
N LEU A 109 15.05 -8.31 -2.43
CA LEU A 109 14.76 -9.00 -1.17
C LEU A 109 14.48 -10.49 -1.41
N ALA A 110 13.57 -10.82 -2.31
CA ALA A 110 13.18 -12.19 -2.59
C ALA A 110 14.35 -13.03 -3.12
N HIS A 111 15.08 -12.50 -4.09
CA HIS A 111 16.15 -13.25 -4.77
C HIS A 111 17.44 -13.29 -3.96
N THR A 112 17.90 -12.14 -3.46
CA THR A 112 19.23 -11.98 -2.86
C THR A 112 19.25 -12.29 -1.38
N GLU A 113 18.27 -11.79 -0.61
CA GLU A 113 18.27 -11.96 0.85
C GLU A 113 17.56 -13.24 1.28
N LEU A 114 16.43 -13.58 0.65
CA LEU A 114 15.62 -14.72 1.04
C LEU A 114 15.92 -15.99 0.22
N GLY A 115 16.73 -15.90 -0.83
CA GLY A 115 17.06 -17.03 -1.70
C GLY A 115 15.85 -17.67 -2.40
N LEU A 116 14.77 -16.93 -2.58
CA LEU A 116 13.56 -17.43 -3.22
C LEU A 116 13.77 -17.52 -4.74
N LYS A 117 13.21 -18.55 -5.35
CA LYS A 117 13.22 -18.69 -6.80
C LYS A 117 12.36 -17.61 -7.44
N THR A 118 12.98 -16.74 -8.25
CA THR A 118 12.30 -15.70 -9.03
C THR A 118 12.52 -15.96 -10.52
N ALA A 119 11.71 -15.34 -11.38
CA ALA A 119 12.02 -15.26 -12.79
C ALA A 119 13.32 -14.45 -13.00
N ASN A 120 14.05 -14.73 -14.08
CA ASN A 120 15.19 -13.91 -14.48
C ASN A 120 14.75 -12.47 -14.72
N TYR A 121 15.55 -11.51 -14.33
CA TYR A 121 15.23 -10.09 -14.50
C TYR A 121 16.47 -9.25 -14.78
N ARG A 122 16.25 -8.12 -15.41
CA ARG A 122 17.24 -7.05 -15.62
C ARG A 122 16.55 -5.71 -15.42
N TYR A 123 17.30 -4.72 -15.02
CA TYR A 123 16.86 -3.33 -14.94
C TYR A 123 17.43 -2.55 -16.11
N ALA A 124 16.68 -1.60 -16.63
CA ALA A 124 17.07 -0.71 -17.71
C ALA A 124 16.52 0.68 -17.46
N THR A 125 17.31 1.70 -17.78
CA THR A 125 16.96 3.12 -17.67
C THR A 125 16.96 3.81 -19.03
N THR A 126 17.55 3.19 -20.03
CA THR A 126 17.57 3.65 -21.42
C THR A 126 17.00 2.60 -22.36
N PHE A 127 16.70 2.99 -23.59
CA PHE A 127 16.19 2.06 -24.61
C PHE A 127 17.26 1.03 -25.00
N GLU A 128 18.51 1.45 -25.09
CA GLU A 128 19.65 0.57 -25.43
C GLU A 128 19.83 -0.51 -24.36
N GLU A 129 19.83 -0.13 -23.08
CA GLU A 129 19.88 -1.07 -21.96
C GLU A 129 18.67 -2.02 -21.95
N LEU A 130 17.50 -1.53 -22.33
CA LEU A 130 16.30 -2.38 -22.42
C LEU A 130 16.42 -3.42 -23.52
N ALA A 131 16.93 -3.05 -24.69
CA ALA A 131 17.15 -3.97 -25.80
C ALA A 131 18.16 -5.06 -25.42
N GLU A 132 19.30 -4.68 -24.85
CA GLU A 132 20.32 -5.61 -24.34
C GLU A 132 19.75 -6.53 -23.25
N ALA A 133 18.97 -5.99 -22.32
CA ALA A 133 18.33 -6.77 -21.26
C ALA A 133 17.35 -7.80 -21.84
N ALA A 134 16.59 -7.44 -22.86
CA ALA A 134 15.65 -8.35 -23.51
C ALA A 134 16.38 -9.51 -24.23
N ASP A 135 17.49 -9.22 -24.91
CA ASP A 135 18.32 -10.25 -25.55
C ASP A 135 18.92 -11.22 -24.52
N VAL A 136 19.38 -10.72 -23.37
CA VAL A 136 19.95 -11.54 -22.29
C VAL A 136 18.87 -12.42 -21.63
N ILE A 137 17.68 -11.88 -21.41
CA ILE A 137 16.58 -12.62 -20.75
C ILE A 137 15.94 -13.63 -21.72
N GLY A 138 15.84 -13.27 -23.00
CA GLY A 138 15.16 -14.05 -24.04
C GLY A 138 13.66 -13.76 -24.10
N PHE A 139 13.05 -14.23 -25.19
CA PHE A 139 11.61 -14.04 -25.45
C PHE A 139 10.83 -15.35 -25.25
N PRO A 140 9.55 -15.25 -24.77
CA PRO A 140 8.83 -14.03 -24.43
C PRO A 140 9.26 -13.44 -23.07
N CYS A 141 9.34 -12.10 -22.98
CA CYS A 141 9.62 -11.38 -21.74
C CYS A 141 8.57 -10.29 -21.47
N ILE A 142 8.53 -9.81 -20.23
CA ILE A 142 7.58 -8.76 -19.80
C ILE A 142 8.37 -7.55 -19.31
N ILE A 143 8.03 -6.37 -19.86
CA ILE A 143 8.54 -5.07 -19.42
C ILE A 143 7.57 -4.47 -18.43
N LYS A 144 8.09 -3.99 -17.29
CA LYS A 144 7.28 -3.33 -16.24
C LYS A 144 8.00 -2.07 -15.76
N PRO A 145 7.27 -0.97 -15.46
CA PRO A 145 7.89 0.18 -14.80
C PRO A 145 8.41 -0.22 -13.41
N LEU A 146 9.49 0.44 -12.99
CA LEU A 146 10.04 0.31 -11.63
C LEU A 146 9.26 1.15 -10.63
#